data_5a739597549de8608d5b332a9b3e9e22
#
_entry.id   5a739597549de8608d5b332a9b3e9e22
#
_cell.length_a   1.000
_cell.length_b   1.000
_cell.length_c   1.000
_cell.angle_alpha   90.00
_cell.angle_beta   90.00
_cell.angle_gamma   90.00
#
_symmetry.space_group_name_H-M   'P 1'
#
loop_
_entity.id
_entity.type
_entity.pdbx_description
1 polymer ?
#
loop_
_entity_poly.entity_id
_entity_poly.type
_entity_poly.pdbx_seq_one_letter_code
_entity_poly.pdbx_strand_id
1 'polypeptide(L)'
;MLNQNIILTGFMGTGKSTVGRLVAKELNYKFVDTDELIMARCKMTVAEIFSTKGEQEFRQMEEELALELSQQDRLVISTGG
;
A
#
# COMPACT_ATOMS: atom_id res chain seq x y z
N MET A 1 -9.76 21.02 0.15
CA MET A 1 -8.31 20.97 0.38
C MET A 1 -7.74 19.69 -0.20
N LEU A 2 -6.63 19.79 -0.89
CA LEU A 2 -6.01 18.60 -1.50
C LEU A 2 -5.24 17.79 -0.47
N ASN A 3 -5.40 16.48 -0.52
CA ASN A 3 -4.63 15.59 0.33
C ASN A 3 -3.18 15.56 -0.16
N GLN A 4 -2.26 15.49 0.79
CA GLN A 4 -0.82 15.49 0.50
C GLN A 4 -0.24 14.10 0.70
N ASN A 5 -0.72 13.16 -0.10
CA ASN A 5 -0.23 11.79 -0.02
C ASN A 5 0.82 11.56 -1.10
N ILE A 6 1.81 10.75 -0.77
CA ILE A 6 2.86 10.35 -1.70
C ILE A 6 2.68 8.87 -1.99
N ILE A 7 2.60 8.51 -3.27
CA ILE A 7 2.39 7.13 -3.67
C ILE A 7 3.66 6.63 -4.36
N LEU A 8 4.21 5.54 -3.84
CA LEU A 8 5.39 4.89 -4.41
C LEU A 8 4.95 3.64 -5.15
N THR A 9 5.12 3.66 -6.46
CA THR A 9 4.74 2.55 -7.33
C THR A 9 5.89 2.23 -8.28
N GLY A 10 5.81 1.08 -8.91
CA GLY A 10 6.70 0.75 -10.02
C GLY A 10 8.09 0.30 -9.65
N PHE A 11 8.44 0.27 -8.38
CA PHE A 11 9.73 -0.25 -7.97
C PHE A 11 9.63 -1.76 -7.80
N MET A 12 10.38 -2.45 -8.63
CA MET A 12 10.43 -3.90 -8.57
C MET A 12 11.47 -4.31 -7.53
N GLY A 13 11.05 -5.10 -6.57
CA GLY A 13 11.98 -5.69 -5.63
C GLY A 13 12.36 -4.80 -4.47
N THR A 14 13.63 -4.79 -4.14
CA THR A 14 14.13 -4.22 -2.90
C THR A 14 14.16 -2.70 -2.91
N GLY A 15 14.03 -2.12 -1.75
CA GLY A 15 14.26 -0.70 -1.52
C GLY A 15 13.04 0.17 -1.43
N LYS A 16 11.91 -0.23 -2.00
CA LYS A 16 10.71 0.60 -2.00
C LYS A 16 10.23 0.90 -0.59
N SER A 17 10.13 -0.12 0.25
CA SER A 17 9.70 0.07 1.65
C SER A 17 10.71 0.89 2.44
N THR A 18 11.99 0.65 2.21
CA THR A 18 13.04 1.41 2.88
C THR A 18 12.96 2.89 2.51
N VAL A 19 12.85 3.17 1.20
CA VAL A 19 12.73 4.54 0.73
C VAL A 19 11.46 5.19 1.27
N GLY A 20 10.35 4.46 1.24
CA GLY A 20 9.08 4.97 1.73
C GLY A 20 9.12 5.35 3.20
N ARG A 21 9.74 4.50 4.02
CA ARG A 21 9.87 4.79 5.45
C ARG A 21 10.75 6.02 5.71
N LEU A 22 11.83 6.16 4.94
CA LEU A 22 12.70 7.32 5.06
C LEU A 22 11.99 8.60 4.67
N VAL A 23 11.26 8.59 3.55
CA VAL A 23 10.50 9.75 3.11
C VAL A 23 9.45 10.12 4.14
N ALA A 24 8.75 9.13 4.67
CA ALA A 24 7.73 9.36 5.69
C ALA A 24 8.34 10.02 6.93
N LYS A 25 9.49 9.54 7.36
CA LYS A 25 10.17 10.09 8.51
C LYS A 25 10.59 11.54 8.27
N GLU A 26 11.15 11.80 7.10
CA GLU A 26 11.60 13.15 6.75
C GLU A 26 10.47 14.16 6.70
N LEU A 27 9.32 13.73 6.21
CA LEU A 27 8.16 14.61 6.07
C LEU A 27 7.22 14.57 7.28
N ASN A 28 7.52 13.71 8.24
CA ASN A 28 6.64 13.46 9.39
C ASN A 28 5.27 12.95 8.92
N TYR A 29 5.29 12.08 7.90
CA TYR A 29 4.11 11.43 7.36
C TYR A 29 4.04 10.00 7.91
N LYS A 30 2.86 9.40 7.79
CA LYS A 30 2.68 8.00 8.16
C LYS A 30 2.97 7.11 6.95
N PHE A 31 3.70 6.03 7.17
CA PHE A 31 3.99 5.06 6.11
C PHE A 31 2.94 3.96 6.10
N VAL A 32 2.44 3.63 4.91
CA VAL A 32 1.47 2.55 4.71
C VAL A 32 1.92 1.69 3.54
N ASP A 33 1.97 0.39 3.76
CA ASP A 33 2.22 -0.59 2.69
C ASP A 33 0.88 -1.28 2.42
N THR A 34 0.37 -1.15 1.20
CA THR A 34 -0.96 -1.68 0.87
C THR A 34 -1.00 -3.20 0.93
N ASP A 35 0.06 -3.88 0.49
CA ASP A 35 0.10 -5.33 0.54
C ASP A 35 0.06 -5.85 1.98
N GLU A 36 0.86 -5.23 2.86
CA GLU A 36 0.86 -5.61 4.27
C GLU A 36 -0.51 -5.39 4.89
N LEU A 37 -1.15 -4.28 4.55
CA LEU A 37 -2.45 -3.96 5.11
C LEU A 37 -3.53 -4.95 4.64
N ILE A 38 -3.49 -5.32 3.36
CA ILE A 38 -4.42 -6.30 2.81
C ILE A 38 -4.20 -7.66 3.48
N MET A 39 -2.93 -8.07 3.60
CA MET A 39 -2.61 -9.34 4.26
C MET A 39 -3.12 -9.36 5.71
N ALA A 40 -2.96 -8.26 6.41
CA ALA A 40 -3.44 -8.16 7.79
C ALA A 40 -4.96 -8.26 7.87
N ARG A 41 -5.67 -7.61 6.95
CA ARG A 41 -7.13 -7.64 6.94
C ARG A 41 -7.68 -9.00 6.56
N CYS A 42 -7.04 -9.67 5.60
CA CYS A 42 -7.47 -10.99 5.14
C CYS A 42 -6.92 -12.12 6.00
N LYS A 43 -5.90 -11.84 6.80
CA LYS A 43 -5.17 -12.85 7.57
C LYS A 43 -4.59 -13.93 6.65
N MET A 44 -4.11 -13.51 5.49
CA MET A 44 -3.51 -14.36 4.47
C MET A 44 -2.33 -13.68 3.86
N THR A 45 -1.38 -14.47 3.35
CA THR A 45 -0.30 -13.91 2.52
C THR A 45 -0.85 -13.56 1.15
N VAL A 46 -0.11 -12.74 0.38
CA VAL A 46 -0.50 -12.42 -0.99
C VAL A 46 -0.65 -13.68 -1.82
N ALA A 47 0.28 -14.64 -1.67
CA ALA A 47 0.21 -15.90 -2.40
C ALA A 47 -1.07 -16.67 -2.07
N GLU A 48 -1.46 -16.69 -0.80
CA GLU A 48 -2.69 -17.36 -0.39
C GLU A 48 -3.92 -16.65 -0.95
N ILE A 49 -3.91 -15.34 -0.98
CA ILE A 49 -5.02 -14.57 -1.56
C ILE A 49 -5.16 -14.89 -3.04
N PHE A 50 -4.04 -14.93 -3.75
CA PHE A 50 -4.06 -15.27 -5.18
C PHE A 50 -4.61 -16.67 -5.43
N SER A 51 -4.20 -17.65 -4.62
CA SER A 51 -4.62 -19.02 -4.85
C SER A 51 -6.06 -19.30 -4.42
N THR A 52 -6.57 -18.55 -3.43
CA THR A 52 -7.93 -18.80 -2.93
C THR A 52 -8.96 -17.84 -3.53
N LYS A 53 -8.61 -16.58 -3.72
CA LYS A 53 -9.53 -15.56 -4.19
C LYS A 53 -9.24 -15.08 -5.61
N GLY A 54 -8.02 -15.28 -6.08
CA GLY A 54 -7.62 -14.89 -7.43
C GLY A 54 -7.05 -13.48 -7.50
N GLU A 55 -6.30 -13.24 -8.57
CA GLU A 55 -5.63 -11.96 -8.78
C GLU A 55 -6.62 -10.81 -8.93
N GLN A 56 -7.74 -11.06 -9.64
CA GLN A 56 -8.73 -10.02 -9.87
C GLN A 56 -9.32 -9.51 -8.57
N GLU A 57 -9.62 -10.41 -7.64
CA GLU A 57 -10.13 -10.01 -6.33
C GLU A 57 -9.09 -9.22 -5.54
N PHE A 58 -7.83 -9.63 -5.63
CA PHE A 58 -6.76 -8.90 -4.97
C PHE A 58 -6.66 -7.47 -5.52
N ARG A 59 -6.75 -7.30 -6.84
CA ARG A 59 -6.72 -5.97 -7.47
C ARG A 59 -7.88 -5.11 -7.01
N GLN A 60 -9.05 -5.71 -6.84
CA GLN A 60 -10.20 -5.00 -6.33
C GLN A 60 -9.96 -4.53 -4.89
N MET A 61 -9.35 -5.37 -4.07
CA MET A 61 -8.99 -4.99 -2.70
C MET A 61 -8.02 -3.82 -2.69
N GLU A 62 -7.05 -3.82 -3.61
CA GLU A 62 -6.11 -2.72 -3.73
C GLU A 62 -6.82 -1.42 -4.10
N GLU A 63 -7.77 -1.48 -5.03
CA GLU A 63 -8.53 -0.31 -5.45
C GLU A 63 -9.38 0.26 -4.31
N GLU A 64 -10.05 -0.61 -3.58
CA GLU A 64 -10.86 -0.21 -2.43
C GLU A 64 -9.99 0.43 -1.35
N LEU A 65 -8.83 -0.17 -1.10
CA LEU A 65 -7.90 0.37 -0.12
C LEU A 65 -7.35 1.71 -0.56
N ALA A 66 -7.04 1.87 -1.84
CA ALA A 66 -6.56 3.13 -2.36
C ALA A 66 -7.59 4.25 -2.16
N LEU A 67 -8.87 3.94 -2.41
CA LEU A 67 -9.94 4.90 -2.15
C LEU A 67 -10.02 5.27 -0.67
N GLU A 68 -9.93 4.26 0.18
CA GLU A 68 -9.98 4.49 1.63
C GLU A 68 -8.83 5.38 2.08
N LEU A 69 -7.62 5.09 1.59
CA LEU A 69 -6.44 5.86 1.96
C LEU A 69 -6.46 7.26 1.38
N SER A 70 -7.11 7.46 0.24
CA SER A 70 -7.21 8.78 -0.37
C SER A 70 -8.05 9.75 0.47
N GLN A 71 -8.83 9.24 1.40
CA GLN A 71 -9.59 10.07 2.32
C GLN A 71 -8.74 10.61 3.48
N GLN A 72 -7.53 10.10 3.61
CA GLN A 72 -6.60 10.52 4.64
C GLN A 72 -5.56 11.47 4.04
N ASP A 73 -4.74 12.05 4.90
CA ASP A 73 -3.74 13.03 4.50
C ASP A 73 -2.40 12.68 5.10
N ARG A 74 -1.33 13.14 4.46
CA ARG A 74 0.05 12.99 4.92
C ARG A 74 0.45 11.52 5.10
N LEU A 75 0.16 10.75 4.06
CA LEU A 75 0.57 9.35 4.00
C LEU A 75 1.64 9.15 2.94
N VAL A 76 2.58 8.26 3.23
CA VAL A 76 3.45 7.70 2.20
C VAL A 76 2.94 6.29 1.97
N ILE A 77 2.42 6.05 0.78
CA ILE A 77 1.74 4.81 0.44
C ILE A 77 2.63 4.02 -0.53
N SER A 78 3.02 2.84 -0.11
CA SER A 78 3.77 1.91 -0.96
C SER A 78 2.80 0.87 -1.49
N THR A 79 2.66 0.77 -2.81
CA THR A 79 1.81 -0.23 -3.42
C THR A 79 2.64 -1.43 -3.84
N GLY A 80 2.01 -2.59 -3.92
CA GLY A 80 2.66 -3.80 -4.38
C GLY A 80 3.20 -3.63 -5.79
N GLY A 81 4.39 -4.07 -6.01
CA GLY A 81 5.17 -3.84 -7.18
C GLY A 81 4.66 -4.20 -8.53
#